data_9628f52fc6ba959f3bdee8f36ffc6d70
#
_entry.id   9628f52fc6ba959f3bdee8f36ffc6d70
#
_cell.length_a   1.000
_cell.length_b   1.000
_cell.length_c   1.000
_cell.angle_alpha   90.00
_cell.angle_beta   90.00
_cell.angle_gamma   90.00
#
_symmetry.space_group_name_H-M   'P 1'
#
loop_
_entity.id
_entity.type
_entity.pdbx_description
1 polymer ?
#
loop_
_entity_poly.entity_id
_entity_poly.type
_entity_poly.pdbx_seq_one_letter_code
_entity_poly.pdbx_strand_id
1 'polypeptide(L)'
;MIDHKLKVSREYGGWISTILIFGLTIGIVIIKRGNIIDSIIFWIPIFLGISIFDANIRNITNDKYVIAILFIATIIGVLSILIDFLFLITYLLFLIIFFSRPYFKKIRKTYINTALGMIALVLSFFITLHFAGINAAFFSIALLGYMIGAEFTVSSFLHKSKQLLAYNIVPVFFILLNPFYLIFSISLLRIALTIKSDKLKYVGIGESIFLLVIVVYVIILSLLGINLVQISSVFFR
;
A
#
# COMPACT_ATOMS: atom_id res chain seq x y z
N MET A 1 29.92 -5.84 22.35
CA MET A 1 29.08 -6.89 21.74
C MET A 1 27.81 -6.21 21.23
N ILE A 2 27.67 -6.04 19.91
CA ILE A 2 26.45 -5.49 19.31
C ILE A 2 25.44 -6.65 19.30
N ASP A 3 24.35 -6.46 20.01
CA ASP A 3 23.27 -7.46 20.11
C ASP A 3 22.59 -7.59 18.74
N HIS A 4 22.99 -8.58 17.95
CA HIS A 4 22.53 -8.85 16.59
C HIS A 4 21.14 -9.53 16.56
N LYS A 5 20.27 -9.21 17.51
CA LYS A 5 18.90 -9.73 17.48
C LYS A 5 18.11 -9.04 16.37
N LEU A 6 17.57 -9.83 15.48
CA LEU A 6 16.62 -9.39 14.46
C LEU A 6 15.47 -8.62 15.11
N LYS A 7 15.34 -7.34 14.78
CA LYS A 7 14.23 -6.52 15.28
C LYS A 7 13.09 -6.58 14.27
N VAL A 8 11.91 -6.99 14.75
CA VAL A 8 10.67 -6.91 13.95
C VAL A 8 10.06 -5.53 14.15
N SER A 9 9.55 -4.94 13.08
CA SER A 9 8.90 -3.63 13.14
C SER A 9 7.71 -3.65 14.11
N ARG A 10 7.64 -2.60 14.96
CA ARG A 10 6.53 -2.40 15.90
C ARG A 10 5.48 -1.41 15.36
N GLU A 11 5.56 -1.06 14.08
CA GLU A 11 4.60 -0.16 13.44
C GLU A 11 3.30 -0.92 13.14
N TYR A 12 2.42 -1.02 14.13
CA TYR A 12 1.14 -1.72 14.00
C TYR A 12 0.28 -1.24 12.82
N GLY A 13 0.28 0.07 12.53
CA GLY A 13 -0.47 0.63 11.42
C GLY A 13 0.02 0.11 10.07
N GLY A 14 1.32 0.03 9.86
CA GLY A 14 1.92 -0.53 8.64
C GLY A 14 1.56 -2.00 8.44
N TRP A 15 1.58 -2.81 9.51
CA TRP A 15 1.19 -4.22 9.46
C TRP A 15 -0.29 -4.40 9.10
N ILE A 16 -1.19 -3.66 9.75
CA ILE A 16 -2.63 -3.77 9.48
C ILE A 16 -2.93 -3.39 8.05
N SER A 17 -2.38 -2.27 7.55
CA SER A 17 -2.56 -1.85 6.17
C SER A 17 -2.05 -2.91 5.20
N THR A 18 -0.88 -3.50 5.46
CA THR A 18 -0.30 -4.55 4.61
C THR A 18 -1.18 -5.79 4.57
N ILE A 19 -1.66 -6.26 5.72
CA ILE A 19 -2.53 -7.44 5.81
C ILE A 19 -3.85 -7.19 5.09
N LEU A 20 -4.46 -6.01 5.26
CA LEU A 20 -5.73 -5.67 4.62
C LEU A 20 -5.59 -5.55 3.10
N ILE A 21 -4.53 -4.91 2.59
CA ILE A 21 -4.29 -4.81 1.13
C ILE A 21 -3.93 -6.18 0.54
N PHE A 22 -3.14 -7.00 1.25
CA PHE A 22 -2.89 -8.38 0.86
C PHE A 22 -4.20 -9.18 0.77
N GLY A 23 -5.03 -9.12 1.81
CA GLY A 23 -6.34 -9.78 1.84
C GLY A 23 -7.24 -9.33 0.69
N LEU A 24 -7.27 -8.03 0.39
CA LEU A 24 -7.98 -7.47 -0.76
C LEU A 24 -7.43 -8.06 -2.07
N THR A 25 -6.11 -8.09 -2.24
CA THR A 25 -5.46 -8.64 -3.43
C THR A 25 -5.86 -10.08 -3.66
N ILE A 26 -5.67 -10.93 -2.66
CA ILE A 26 -5.98 -12.37 -2.75
C ILE A 26 -7.48 -12.58 -2.95
N GLY A 27 -8.32 -11.81 -2.27
CA GLY A 27 -9.78 -11.88 -2.45
C GLY A 27 -10.20 -11.61 -3.89
N ILE A 28 -9.65 -10.57 -4.53
CA ILE A 28 -9.91 -10.24 -5.92
C ILE A 28 -9.38 -11.34 -6.85
N VAL A 29 -8.17 -11.84 -6.61
CA VAL A 29 -7.57 -12.92 -7.42
C VAL A 29 -8.43 -14.19 -7.38
N ILE A 30 -8.93 -14.59 -6.20
CA ILE A 30 -9.81 -15.73 -6.03
C ILE A 30 -11.12 -15.53 -6.82
N ILE A 31 -11.78 -14.38 -6.64
CA ILE A 31 -13.06 -14.08 -7.30
C ILE A 31 -12.91 -14.09 -8.83
N LYS A 32 -11.78 -13.59 -9.32
CA LYS A 32 -11.47 -13.54 -10.76
C LYS A 32 -10.83 -14.82 -11.30
N ARG A 33 -10.66 -15.85 -10.47
CA ARG A 33 -10.04 -17.15 -10.82
C ARG A 33 -8.61 -17.01 -11.32
N GLY A 34 -7.88 -16.02 -10.80
CA GLY A 34 -6.45 -15.83 -11.08
C GLY A 34 -5.57 -16.84 -10.33
N ASN A 35 -4.27 -16.84 -10.63
CA ASN A 35 -3.31 -17.72 -9.97
C ASN A 35 -2.97 -17.21 -8.56
N ILE A 36 -3.49 -17.92 -7.55
CA ILE A 36 -3.30 -17.58 -6.14
C ILE A 36 -1.86 -17.79 -5.70
N ILE A 37 -1.21 -18.85 -6.20
CA ILE A 37 0.14 -19.22 -5.78
C ILE A 37 1.12 -18.13 -6.16
N ASP A 38 1.10 -17.68 -7.42
CA ASP A 38 1.96 -16.62 -7.90
C ASP A 38 1.70 -15.32 -7.14
N SER A 39 0.44 -15.03 -6.84
CA SER A 39 0.06 -13.87 -6.06
C SER A 39 0.65 -13.91 -4.64
N ILE A 40 0.64 -15.06 -3.97
CA ILE A 40 1.23 -15.22 -2.63
C ILE A 40 2.76 -15.07 -2.70
N ILE A 41 3.40 -15.70 -3.66
CA ILE A 41 4.87 -15.62 -3.85
C ILE A 41 5.30 -14.17 -4.01
N PHE A 42 4.53 -13.36 -4.73
CA PHE A 42 4.77 -11.94 -4.93
C PHE A 42 4.78 -11.13 -3.65
N TRP A 43 3.94 -11.50 -2.68
CA TRP A 43 3.80 -10.77 -1.41
C TRP A 43 4.85 -11.15 -0.37
N ILE A 44 5.56 -12.27 -0.54
CA ILE A 44 6.62 -12.69 0.41
C ILE A 44 7.70 -11.60 0.58
N PRO A 45 8.30 -11.03 -0.48
CA PRO A 45 9.29 -9.96 -0.33
C PRO A 45 8.75 -8.71 0.35
N ILE A 46 7.46 -8.42 0.17
CA ILE A 46 6.80 -7.26 0.78
C ILE A 46 6.67 -7.44 2.28
N PHE A 47 6.18 -8.59 2.73
CA PHE A 47 6.10 -8.91 4.15
C PHE A 47 7.48 -8.94 4.81
N LEU A 48 8.47 -9.53 4.15
CA LEU A 48 9.86 -9.53 4.62
C LEU A 48 10.43 -8.10 4.65
N GLY A 49 10.14 -7.30 3.65
CA GLY A 49 10.56 -5.91 3.59
C GLY A 49 9.99 -5.07 4.72
N ILE A 50 8.70 -5.18 5.01
CA ILE A 50 8.04 -4.43 6.09
C ILE A 50 8.51 -4.94 7.45
N SER A 51 8.60 -6.26 7.64
CA SER A 51 8.92 -6.84 8.94
C SER A 51 10.37 -6.65 9.35
N ILE A 52 11.29 -6.88 8.42
CA ILE A 52 12.73 -6.94 8.72
C ILE A 52 13.44 -5.67 8.29
N PHE A 53 13.17 -5.21 7.08
CA PHE A 53 13.89 -4.10 6.49
C PHE A 53 13.61 -2.78 7.19
N ASP A 54 12.36 -2.47 7.49
CA ASP A 54 11.97 -1.23 8.16
C ASP A 54 12.52 -1.14 9.61
N ALA A 55 12.61 -2.29 10.28
CA ALA A 55 13.14 -2.37 11.63
C ALA A 55 14.67 -2.27 11.70
N ASN A 56 15.38 -2.75 10.69
CA ASN A 56 16.85 -2.88 10.69
C ASN A 56 17.55 -1.88 9.76
N ILE A 57 16.83 -0.91 9.25
CA ILE A 57 17.29 0.05 8.23
C ILE A 57 18.57 0.82 8.60
N ARG A 58 18.86 0.95 9.90
CA ARG A 58 20.07 1.65 10.38
C ARG A 58 21.35 0.83 10.19
N ASN A 59 21.23 -0.49 9.99
CA ASN A 59 22.34 -1.44 9.91
C ASN A 59 22.39 -2.17 8.56
N ILE A 60 21.76 -1.62 7.51
CA ILE A 60 21.55 -2.27 6.21
C ILE A 60 22.83 -2.82 5.58
N THR A 61 23.95 -2.11 5.72
CA THR A 61 25.20 -2.45 5.04
C THR A 61 25.89 -3.71 5.58
N ASN A 62 25.54 -4.15 6.80
CA ASN A 62 26.21 -5.25 7.49
C ASN A 62 25.30 -6.41 7.83
N ASP A 63 24.01 -6.36 7.44
CA ASP A 63 23.05 -7.39 7.84
C ASP A 63 22.87 -8.42 6.73
N LYS A 64 23.32 -9.65 6.97
CA LYS A 64 23.20 -10.79 6.04
C LYS A 64 21.75 -11.04 5.59
N TYR A 65 20.78 -10.75 6.45
CA TYR A 65 19.35 -10.96 6.14
C TYR A 65 18.83 -9.92 5.15
N VAL A 66 19.30 -8.67 5.24
CA VAL A 66 18.93 -7.63 4.27
C VAL A 66 19.50 -8.00 2.89
N ILE A 67 20.72 -8.48 2.83
CA ILE A 67 21.35 -8.94 1.58
C ILE A 67 20.56 -10.14 1.01
N ALA A 68 20.13 -11.08 1.85
CA ALA A 68 19.32 -12.22 1.40
C ALA A 68 17.96 -11.78 0.84
N ILE A 69 17.27 -10.83 1.50
CA ILE A 69 15.99 -10.28 1.03
C ILE A 69 16.18 -9.54 -0.30
N LEU A 70 17.23 -8.75 -0.43
CA LEU A 70 17.59 -8.09 -1.69
C LEU A 70 17.85 -9.08 -2.81
N PHE A 71 18.56 -10.15 -2.50
CA PHE A 71 18.86 -11.22 -3.45
C PHE A 71 17.57 -11.93 -3.91
N ILE A 72 16.69 -12.29 -2.99
CA ILE A 72 15.39 -12.92 -3.31
C ILE A 72 14.54 -11.93 -4.13
N ALA A 73 14.46 -10.68 -3.75
CA ALA A 73 13.71 -9.66 -4.48
C ALA A 73 14.28 -9.46 -5.90
N THR A 74 15.61 -9.51 -6.06
CA THR A 74 16.26 -9.40 -7.36
C THR A 74 15.97 -10.62 -8.24
N ILE A 75 16.01 -11.84 -7.69
CA ILE A 75 15.66 -13.06 -8.42
C ILE A 75 14.21 -12.99 -8.92
N ILE A 76 13.26 -12.60 -8.05
CA ILE A 76 11.86 -12.46 -8.43
C ILE A 76 11.71 -11.39 -9.52
N GLY A 77 12.44 -10.27 -9.41
CA GLY A 77 12.47 -9.22 -10.43
C GLY A 77 12.99 -9.73 -11.78
N VAL A 78 14.08 -10.47 -11.78
CA VAL A 78 14.66 -11.06 -13.00
C VAL A 78 13.72 -12.09 -13.63
N LEU A 79 13.11 -12.95 -12.84
CA LEU A 79 12.14 -13.92 -13.34
C LEU A 79 10.90 -13.25 -13.94
N SER A 80 10.51 -12.09 -13.40
CA SER A 80 9.38 -11.32 -13.93
C SER A 80 9.65 -10.67 -15.29
N ILE A 81 10.92 -10.42 -15.66
CA ILE A 81 11.31 -9.97 -17.00
C ILE A 81 10.86 -10.95 -18.09
N LEU A 82 10.91 -12.25 -17.79
CA LEU A 82 10.55 -13.31 -18.73
C LEU A 82 9.04 -13.33 -19.04
N ILE A 83 8.24 -12.58 -18.28
CA ILE A 83 6.78 -12.63 -18.36
C ILE A 83 6.21 -11.38 -19.04
N ASP A 84 6.62 -10.18 -18.61
CA ASP A 84 6.13 -8.92 -19.19
C ASP A 84 7.11 -7.77 -18.90
N PHE A 85 7.45 -7.01 -19.95
CA PHE A 85 8.33 -5.83 -19.84
C PHE A 85 7.74 -4.72 -18.97
N LEU A 86 6.42 -4.50 -19.02
CA LEU A 86 5.71 -3.53 -18.19
C LEU A 86 5.86 -3.88 -16.70
N PHE A 87 5.86 -5.16 -16.41
CA PHE A 87 6.06 -5.68 -15.08
C PHE A 87 7.45 -5.35 -14.53
N LEU A 88 8.50 -5.49 -15.34
CA LEU A 88 9.86 -5.10 -14.97
C LEU A 88 9.93 -3.62 -14.56
N ILE A 89 9.36 -2.73 -15.37
CA ILE A 89 9.36 -1.29 -15.08
C ILE A 89 8.68 -1.01 -13.74
N THR A 90 7.52 -1.59 -13.52
CA THR A 90 6.74 -1.41 -12.29
C THR A 90 7.51 -1.97 -11.08
N TYR A 91 8.14 -3.11 -11.24
CA TYR A 91 8.96 -3.74 -10.20
C TYR A 91 10.21 -2.92 -9.87
N LEU A 92 10.89 -2.38 -10.87
CA LEU A 92 12.04 -1.47 -10.66
C LEU A 92 11.63 -0.20 -9.92
N LEU A 93 10.49 0.39 -10.28
CA LEU A 93 9.93 1.54 -9.56
C LEU A 93 9.63 1.18 -8.10
N PHE A 94 9.04 0.02 -7.85
CA PHE A 94 8.83 -0.49 -6.50
C PHE A 94 10.13 -0.59 -5.72
N LEU A 95 11.18 -1.18 -6.29
CA LEU A 95 12.49 -1.30 -5.65
C LEU A 95 13.09 0.08 -5.34
N ILE A 96 13.06 1.02 -6.30
CA ILE A 96 13.57 2.38 -6.11
C ILE A 96 12.85 3.06 -4.95
N ILE A 97 11.53 3.00 -4.90
CA ILE A 97 10.71 3.60 -3.83
C ILE A 97 11.08 2.94 -2.49
N PHE A 98 11.16 1.63 -2.46
CA PHE A 98 11.48 0.88 -1.25
C PHE A 98 12.87 1.22 -0.71
N PHE A 99 13.90 1.32 -1.59
CA PHE A 99 15.27 1.64 -1.20
C PHE A 99 15.50 3.12 -0.88
N SER A 100 14.71 4.03 -1.42
CA SER A 100 14.78 5.44 -1.06
C SER A 100 14.25 5.74 0.35
N ARG A 101 13.43 4.86 0.90
CA ARG A 101 12.80 4.99 2.20
C ARG A 101 13.78 5.23 3.37
N PRO A 102 14.92 4.49 3.49
CA PRO A 102 15.94 4.74 4.52
C PRO A 102 16.53 6.13 4.47
N TYR A 103 16.78 6.62 3.26
CA TYR A 103 17.34 7.95 3.06
C TYR A 103 16.42 9.03 3.61
N PHE A 104 15.14 9.00 3.29
CA PHE A 104 14.17 9.98 3.79
C PHE A 104 13.95 9.89 5.30
N LYS A 105 14.05 8.70 5.88
CA LYS A 105 14.00 8.51 7.33
C LYS A 105 15.21 9.17 8.01
N LYS A 106 16.40 9.08 7.41
CA LYS A 106 17.64 9.71 7.92
C LYS A 106 17.54 11.23 7.95
N ILE A 107 16.92 11.86 6.96
CA ILE A 107 16.75 13.32 6.90
C ILE A 107 15.54 13.84 7.70
N ARG A 108 14.93 13.00 8.54
CA ARG A 108 13.77 13.31 9.39
C ARG A 108 12.48 13.76 8.66
N LYS A 109 12.37 13.52 7.37
CA LYS A 109 11.14 13.74 6.62
C LYS A 109 10.24 12.50 6.71
N THR A 110 9.78 12.19 7.90
CA THR A 110 9.02 10.95 8.22
C THR A 110 7.78 10.79 7.37
N TYR A 111 7.04 11.87 7.10
CA TYR A 111 5.83 11.84 6.26
C TYR A 111 6.12 11.39 4.82
N ILE A 112 7.26 11.79 4.23
CA ILE A 112 7.68 11.33 2.91
C ILE A 112 8.01 9.84 2.95
N ASN A 113 8.72 9.41 3.99
CA ASN A 113 9.07 8.02 4.17
C ASN A 113 7.83 7.12 4.25
N THR A 114 6.80 7.55 4.99
CA THR A 114 5.59 6.76 5.15
C THR A 114 4.75 6.78 3.88
N ALA A 115 4.66 7.93 3.20
CA ALA A 115 4.00 8.02 1.89
C ALA A 115 4.66 7.10 0.85
N LEU A 116 6.00 7.03 0.81
CA LEU A 116 6.72 6.09 -0.05
C LEU A 116 6.40 4.63 0.30
N GLY A 117 6.23 4.32 1.59
CA GLY A 117 5.77 2.99 2.02
C GLY A 117 4.39 2.64 1.48
N MET A 118 3.45 3.60 1.49
CA MET A 118 2.11 3.40 0.93
C MET A 118 2.13 3.27 -0.59
N ILE A 119 2.95 4.05 -1.28
CA ILE A 119 3.16 3.91 -2.72
C ILE A 119 3.68 2.49 -3.03
N ALA A 120 4.68 2.01 -2.30
CA ALA A 120 5.22 0.66 -2.49
C ALA A 120 4.15 -0.42 -2.26
N LEU A 121 3.32 -0.27 -1.24
CA LEU A 121 2.23 -1.20 -0.92
C LEU A 121 1.17 -1.26 -2.03
N VAL A 122 0.73 -0.10 -2.54
CA VAL A 122 -0.26 -0.03 -3.62
C VAL A 122 0.32 -0.49 -4.96
N LEU A 123 1.60 -0.23 -5.23
CA LEU A 123 2.28 -0.80 -6.39
C LEU A 123 2.32 -2.32 -6.32
N SER A 124 2.55 -2.89 -5.15
CA SER A 124 2.53 -4.34 -4.95
C SER A 124 1.15 -4.94 -5.23
N PHE A 125 0.09 -4.27 -4.79
CA PHE A 125 -1.29 -4.61 -5.13
C PHE A 125 -1.50 -4.58 -6.66
N PHE A 126 -1.13 -3.48 -7.31
CA PHE A 126 -1.25 -3.33 -8.76
C PHE A 126 -0.49 -4.40 -9.53
N ILE A 127 0.78 -4.63 -9.19
CA ILE A 127 1.65 -5.61 -9.84
C ILE A 127 1.04 -7.01 -9.72
N THR A 128 0.59 -7.38 -8.51
CA THR A 128 0.02 -8.71 -8.27
C THR A 128 -1.25 -8.93 -9.10
N LEU A 129 -2.13 -7.93 -9.19
CA LEU A 129 -3.35 -8.02 -9.99
C LEU A 129 -3.05 -8.03 -11.49
N HIS A 130 -2.11 -7.22 -11.95
CA HIS A 130 -1.66 -7.23 -13.34
C HIS A 130 -1.11 -8.60 -13.74
N PHE A 131 -0.32 -9.22 -12.88
CA PHE A 131 0.20 -10.57 -13.06
C PHE A 131 -0.91 -11.64 -13.12
N ALA A 132 -1.98 -11.44 -12.35
CA ALA A 132 -3.17 -12.27 -12.42
C ALA A 132 -4.07 -11.98 -13.65
N GLY A 133 -3.63 -11.11 -14.58
CA GLY A 133 -4.39 -10.72 -15.76
C GLY A 133 -5.53 -9.72 -15.47
N ILE A 134 -5.47 -9.04 -14.33
CA ILE A 134 -6.51 -8.10 -13.87
C ILE A 134 -5.99 -6.67 -14.01
N ASN A 135 -6.60 -5.88 -14.89
CA ASN A 135 -6.25 -4.47 -15.03
C ASN A 135 -6.88 -3.63 -13.91
N ALA A 136 -6.06 -3.27 -12.93
CA ALA A 136 -6.46 -2.53 -11.73
C ALA A 136 -5.91 -1.09 -11.69
N ALA A 137 -5.46 -0.53 -12.81
CA ALA A 137 -4.71 0.73 -12.83
C ALA A 137 -5.49 1.89 -12.16
N PHE A 138 -6.71 2.16 -12.58
CA PHE A 138 -7.52 3.26 -12.03
C PHE A 138 -7.87 3.05 -10.55
N PHE A 139 -8.22 1.82 -10.19
CA PHE A 139 -8.49 1.49 -8.80
C PHE A 139 -7.24 1.66 -7.93
N SER A 140 -6.08 1.26 -8.43
CA SER A 140 -4.80 1.42 -7.71
C SER A 140 -4.45 2.89 -7.48
N ILE A 141 -4.72 3.76 -8.46
CA ILE A 141 -4.50 5.21 -8.30
C ILE A 141 -5.47 5.79 -7.25
N ALA A 142 -6.73 5.39 -7.27
CA ALA A 142 -7.71 5.83 -6.27
C ALA A 142 -7.34 5.34 -4.85
N LEU A 143 -6.95 4.07 -4.73
CA LEU A 143 -6.46 3.48 -3.49
C LEU A 143 -5.19 4.18 -2.99
N LEU A 144 -4.27 4.54 -3.89
CA LEU A 144 -3.06 5.29 -3.56
C LEU A 144 -3.40 6.66 -2.98
N GLY A 145 -4.29 7.41 -3.63
CA GLY A 145 -4.77 8.69 -3.11
C GLY A 145 -5.36 8.57 -1.72
N TYR A 146 -6.16 7.52 -1.50
CA TYR A 146 -6.73 7.20 -0.20
C TYR A 146 -5.63 6.90 0.86
N MET A 147 -4.65 6.06 0.54
CA MET A 147 -3.58 5.65 1.47
C MET A 147 -2.64 6.80 1.80
N ILE A 148 -2.29 7.65 0.84
CA ILE A 148 -1.49 8.86 1.09
C ILE A 148 -2.27 9.83 1.99
N GLY A 149 -3.55 10.00 1.77
CA GLY A 149 -4.41 10.81 2.65
C GLY A 149 -4.40 10.31 4.10
N ALA A 150 -4.38 8.98 4.31
CA ALA A 150 -4.26 8.39 5.65
C ALA A 150 -2.95 8.82 6.34
N GLU A 151 -1.84 8.74 5.63
CA GLU A 151 -0.54 9.11 6.17
C GLU A 151 -0.44 10.61 6.48
N PHE A 152 -1.00 11.46 5.62
CA PHE A 152 -1.04 12.89 5.89
C PHE A 152 -1.97 13.22 7.07
N THR A 153 -3.00 12.43 7.32
CA THR A 153 -3.85 12.55 8.51
C THR A 153 -3.04 12.28 9.79
N VAL A 154 -2.30 11.18 9.84
CA VAL A 154 -1.40 10.85 10.96
C VAL A 154 -0.34 11.94 11.14
N SER A 155 0.29 12.37 10.05
CA SER A 155 1.30 13.43 10.06
C SER A 155 0.72 14.78 10.52
N SER A 156 -0.51 15.11 10.13
CA SER A 156 -1.19 16.34 10.56
C SER A 156 -1.41 16.36 12.07
N PHE A 157 -1.76 15.21 12.65
CA PHE A 157 -1.92 15.04 14.08
C PHE A 157 -0.59 15.23 14.82
N LEU A 158 0.47 14.58 14.34
CA LEU A 158 1.80 14.64 14.95
C LEU A 158 2.45 16.03 14.87
N HIS A 159 2.28 16.71 13.75
CA HIS A 159 2.90 18.01 13.50
C HIS A 159 1.97 19.20 13.73
N LYS A 160 0.74 18.95 14.17
CA LYS A 160 -0.34 19.96 14.37
C LYS A 160 -0.59 20.82 13.13
N SER A 161 -0.37 20.26 11.92
CA SER A 161 -0.54 20.95 10.65
C SER A 161 -1.87 20.61 10.00
N LYS A 162 -2.87 21.52 10.11
CA LYS A 162 -4.19 21.30 9.49
C LYS A 162 -4.16 21.27 7.96
N GLN A 163 -3.15 21.83 7.32
CA GLN A 163 -3.02 21.85 5.87
C GLN A 163 -2.90 20.44 5.28
N LEU A 164 -2.26 19.51 6.00
CA LEU A 164 -2.11 18.12 5.55
C LEU A 164 -3.47 17.39 5.48
N LEU A 165 -4.48 17.83 6.21
CA LEU A 165 -5.82 17.25 6.16
C LEU A 165 -6.52 17.49 4.81
N ALA A 166 -6.17 18.57 4.10
CA ALA A 166 -6.76 18.89 2.80
C ALA A 166 -6.53 17.78 1.76
N TYR A 167 -5.46 16.99 1.89
CA TYR A 167 -5.20 15.86 1.00
C TYR A 167 -6.26 14.76 1.05
N ASN A 168 -7.08 14.72 2.10
CA ASN A 168 -8.21 13.78 2.19
C ASN A 168 -9.35 14.09 1.20
N ILE A 169 -9.30 15.24 0.53
CA ILE A 169 -10.25 15.59 -0.53
C ILE A 169 -9.88 14.89 -1.84
N VAL A 170 -8.59 14.58 -2.07
CA VAL A 170 -8.10 14.00 -3.33
C VAL A 170 -8.82 12.71 -3.72
N PRO A 171 -9.03 11.73 -2.81
CA PRO A 171 -9.74 10.50 -3.15
C PRO A 171 -11.19 10.71 -3.62
N VAL A 172 -11.82 11.81 -3.21
CA VAL A 172 -13.22 12.12 -3.59
C VAL A 172 -13.35 12.41 -5.08
N PHE A 173 -12.33 13.00 -5.70
CA PHE A 173 -12.35 13.30 -7.13
C PHE A 173 -12.40 12.04 -8.01
N PHE A 174 -12.00 10.88 -7.50
CA PHE A 174 -12.07 9.63 -8.24
C PHE A 174 -13.52 9.15 -8.48
N ILE A 175 -14.50 9.71 -7.76
CA ILE A 175 -15.93 9.47 -8.04
C ILE A 175 -16.27 9.87 -9.48
N LEU A 176 -15.61 10.89 -10.02
CA LEU A 176 -15.80 11.35 -11.41
C LEU A 176 -15.39 10.28 -12.44
N LEU A 177 -14.48 9.37 -12.06
CA LEU A 177 -14.06 8.27 -12.91
C LEU A 177 -15.01 7.08 -12.83
N ASN A 178 -15.54 6.81 -11.64
CA ASN A 178 -16.48 5.73 -11.41
C ASN A 178 -17.32 6.03 -10.15
N PRO A 179 -18.68 6.08 -10.24
CA PRO A 179 -19.53 6.35 -9.08
C PRO A 179 -19.31 5.40 -7.89
N PHE A 180 -18.92 4.15 -8.14
CA PHE A 180 -18.61 3.20 -7.07
C PHE A 180 -17.38 3.58 -6.24
N TYR A 181 -16.54 4.50 -6.73
CA TYR A 181 -15.44 5.04 -5.95
C TYR A 181 -15.90 6.03 -4.86
N LEU A 182 -17.22 6.25 -4.72
CA LEU A 182 -17.81 6.99 -3.60
C LEU A 182 -17.32 6.46 -2.25
N ILE A 183 -16.97 5.17 -2.16
CA ILE A 183 -16.42 4.59 -0.93
C ILE A 183 -15.16 5.32 -0.45
N PHE A 184 -14.36 5.87 -1.36
CA PHE A 184 -13.16 6.62 -0.98
C PHE A 184 -13.48 7.97 -0.32
N SER A 185 -14.73 8.46 -0.40
CA SER A 185 -15.16 9.65 0.34
C SER A 185 -15.15 9.46 1.85
N ILE A 186 -15.04 8.22 2.33
CA ILE A 186 -14.82 7.90 3.74
C ILE A 186 -13.55 8.60 4.27
N SER A 187 -12.62 8.98 3.38
CA SER A 187 -11.45 9.80 3.71
C SER A 187 -11.81 11.13 4.36
N LEU A 188 -12.98 11.70 4.05
CA LEU A 188 -13.44 12.95 4.66
C LEU A 188 -13.77 12.78 6.16
N LEU A 189 -14.19 11.59 6.58
CA LEU A 189 -14.44 11.28 7.99
C LEU A 189 -13.17 11.34 8.83
N ARG A 190 -12.00 11.18 8.20
CA ARG A 190 -10.70 11.35 8.85
C ARG A 190 -10.50 12.75 9.39
N ILE A 191 -10.97 13.76 8.67
CA ILE A 191 -10.89 15.16 9.09
C ILE A 191 -11.65 15.33 10.42
N ALA A 192 -12.88 14.81 10.48
CA ALA A 192 -13.68 14.86 11.69
C ALA A 192 -13.05 14.06 12.84
N LEU A 193 -12.52 12.87 12.55
CA LEU A 193 -11.85 12.01 13.53
C LEU A 193 -10.61 12.69 14.10
N THR A 194 -9.79 13.32 13.26
CA THR A 194 -8.57 14.01 13.69
C THR A 194 -8.85 15.25 14.52
N ILE A 195 -9.89 16.02 14.17
CA ILE A 195 -10.28 17.22 14.93
C ILE A 195 -10.82 16.85 16.32
N LYS A 196 -11.57 15.75 16.42
CA LYS A 196 -12.21 15.32 17.67
C LYS A 196 -11.33 14.44 18.56
N SER A 197 -10.23 13.90 18.02
CA SER A 197 -9.41 12.94 18.73
C SER A 197 -8.27 13.62 19.49
N ASP A 198 -8.13 13.29 20.78
CA ASP A 198 -7.01 13.74 21.61
C ASP A 198 -5.81 12.80 21.59
N LYS A 199 -5.96 11.59 21.02
CA LYS A 199 -4.94 10.55 21.04
C LYS A 199 -4.71 9.94 19.67
N LEU A 200 -3.45 9.90 19.24
CA LEU A 200 -3.01 9.26 17.98
C LEU A 200 -3.51 7.83 17.82
N LYS A 201 -3.63 7.07 18.92
CA LYS A 201 -4.14 5.70 18.91
C LYS A 201 -5.54 5.61 18.28
N TYR A 202 -6.43 6.54 18.58
CA TYR A 202 -7.80 6.55 18.02
C TYR A 202 -7.82 6.89 16.54
N VAL A 203 -6.92 7.77 16.10
CA VAL A 203 -6.74 8.05 14.67
C VAL A 203 -6.29 6.79 13.95
N GLY A 204 -5.27 6.09 14.46
CA GLY A 204 -4.78 4.84 13.86
C GLY A 204 -5.80 3.71 13.82
N ILE A 205 -6.61 3.55 14.87
CA ILE A 205 -7.71 2.57 14.88
C ILE A 205 -8.78 2.96 13.84
N GLY A 206 -9.16 4.24 13.77
CA GLY A 206 -10.11 4.74 12.79
C GLY A 206 -9.65 4.46 11.35
N GLU A 207 -8.38 4.71 11.05
CA GLU A 207 -7.79 4.42 9.74
C GLU A 207 -7.88 2.93 9.37
N SER A 208 -7.61 2.07 10.34
CA SER A 208 -7.69 0.61 10.13
C SER A 208 -9.14 0.17 9.85
N ILE A 209 -10.11 0.74 10.56
CA ILE A 209 -11.54 0.46 10.34
C ILE A 209 -11.98 0.98 8.96
N PHE A 210 -11.59 2.20 8.58
CA PHE A 210 -11.94 2.75 7.27
C PHE A 210 -11.38 1.93 6.12
N LEU A 211 -10.12 1.48 6.24
CA LEU A 211 -9.52 0.59 5.24
C LEU A 211 -10.24 -0.75 5.18
N LEU A 212 -10.60 -1.34 6.33
CA LEU A 212 -11.37 -2.58 6.38
C LEU A 212 -12.73 -2.43 5.68
N VAL A 213 -13.44 -1.31 5.89
CA VAL A 213 -14.71 -1.02 5.21
C VAL A 213 -14.52 -0.98 3.70
N ILE A 214 -13.46 -0.34 3.20
CA ILE A 214 -13.15 -0.32 1.77
C ILE A 214 -12.90 -1.74 1.25
N VAL A 215 -12.09 -2.53 1.95
CA VAL A 215 -11.77 -3.90 1.56
C VAL A 215 -13.04 -4.75 1.45
N VAL A 216 -13.90 -4.72 2.47
CA VAL A 216 -15.17 -5.46 2.49
C VAL A 216 -16.09 -5.00 1.36
N TYR A 217 -16.22 -3.69 1.16
CA TYR A 217 -17.04 -3.12 0.10
C TYR A 217 -16.60 -3.61 -1.29
N VAL A 218 -15.29 -3.55 -1.58
CA VAL A 218 -14.75 -3.98 -2.88
C VAL A 218 -14.95 -5.47 -3.11
N ILE A 219 -14.76 -6.29 -2.07
CA ILE A 219 -14.99 -7.73 -2.16
C ILE A 219 -16.46 -8.03 -2.44
N ILE A 220 -17.39 -7.39 -1.71
CA ILE A 220 -18.84 -7.58 -1.93
C ILE A 220 -19.23 -7.20 -3.36
N LEU A 221 -18.81 -6.05 -3.85
CA LEU A 221 -19.12 -5.63 -5.21
C LEU A 221 -18.52 -6.56 -6.26
N SER A 222 -17.30 -7.04 -6.02
CA SER A 222 -16.65 -8.02 -6.90
C SER A 222 -17.40 -9.35 -6.95
N LEU A 223 -17.96 -9.81 -5.81
CA LEU A 223 -18.83 -11.00 -5.74
C LEU A 223 -20.16 -10.79 -6.48
N LEU A 224 -20.70 -9.57 -6.46
CA LEU A 224 -21.91 -9.20 -7.21
C LEU A 224 -21.65 -9.02 -8.71
N GLY A 225 -20.43 -9.27 -9.18
CA GLY A 225 -20.06 -9.13 -10.59
C GLY A 225 -19.76 -7.69 -11.02
N ILE A 226 -19.77 -6.73 -10.09
CA ILE A 226 -19.44 -5.34 -10.37
C ILE A 226 -17.92 -5.19 -10.42
N ASN A 227 -17.39 -4.91 -11.62
CA ASN A 227 -15.96 -4.79 -11.86
C ASN A 227 -15.43 -3.41 -11.43
N LEU A 228 -15.30 -3.16 -10.12
CA LEU A 228 -14.67 -1.95 -9.60
C LEU A 228 -13.20 -1.82 -9.98
N VAL A 229 -12.54 -2.95 -10.06
CA VAL A 229 -11.09 -3.02 -10.28
C VAL A 229 -10.77 -2.89 -11.77
N GLN A 230 -11.59 -3.46 -12.63
CA GLN A 230 -11.51 -3.29 -14.09
C GLN A 230 -12.53 -2.26 -14.54
N ILE A 231 -12.14 -1.02 -14.70
CA ILE A 231 -12.93 -0.09 -15.51
C ILE A 231 -12.75 -0.53 -16.96
N SER A 232 -13.71 -1.30 -17.47
CA SER A 232 -13.88 -1.37 -18.90
C SER A 232 -14.15 0.07 -19.37
N SER A 233 -13.51 0.47 -20.44
CA SER A 233 -13.53 1.77 -21.09
C SER A 233 -14.93 2.27 -21.54
N VAL A 234 -15.92 2.21 -20.66
CA VAL A 234 -17.30 2.65 -20.94
C VAL A 234 -17.38 4.17 -21.16
N PHE A 235 -16.39 4.93 -20.65
CA PHE A 235 -16.33 6.38 -20.81
C PHE A 235 -15.46 6.87 -21.99
N PHE A 236 -14.82 5.97 -22.75
CA PHE A 236 -13.99 6.30 -23.90
C PHE A 236 -14.45 5.63 -25.20
N ARG A 237 -15.75 5.31 -25.31
CA ARG A 237 -16.40 5.00 -26.58
C ARG A 237 -17.19 6.17 -27.08
#